data_44fc9f84e34cb2eee31d48523b6a8a38
#
_entry.id   44fc9f84e34cb2eee31d48523b6a8a38
#
_cell.length_a   1.000
_cell.length_b   1.000
_cell.length_c   1.000
_cell.angle_alpha   90.00
_cell.angle_beta   90.00
_cell.angle_gamma   90.00
#
_symmetry.space_group_name_H-M   'P 1'
#
loop_
_entity.id
_entity.type
_entity.pdbx_description
1 polymer ?
#
loop_
_entity_poly.entity_id
_entity_poly.type
_entity_poly.pdbx_seq_one_letter_code
_entity_poly.pdbx_strand_id
1 'polypeptide(L)'
;MSTLVVGSVALDTVETPFGRADNVLGGTAMYFSLAASLFTDVNLVGVVGEDFPGEALQTLQERRIDLAGLQRRSGETFRWVGQYDFDMNVAHTLDTQLNVFETFHPTIPDHYRDSRFVFLGNIHPSLQLEVLAQVTKPEFVALDTMNFWISGAKDELTQVMRRVDAVIINEGEIREYTEEYNVLEAARHILELGPRYVVLKRGEYGAILFEGDRIFAAPAFPTWDVRDTTGAGDSFAGGFVGYLDSCQSLDHASFRSAVVYGSCLASFTVEDFSIRGLMKASRQSLRDRYLHLADITHIEAPSPIQERDLVSEGV
;
A
#
# COMPACT_ATOMS: atom_id res chain seq x y z
N MET A 1 11.26 -17.16 3.56
CA MET A 1 11.10 -15.71 3.55
C MET A 1 9.63 -15.43 3.74
N SER A 2 9.25 -14.55 4.64
CA SER A 2 7.83 -14.24 4.86
C SER A 2 7.68 -12.78 5.29
N THR A 3 6.64 -12.15 4.78
CA THR A 3 6.22 -10.80 5.15
C THR A 3 5.07 -10.89 6.15
N LEU A 4 5.21 -10.26 7.31
CA LEU A 4 4.12 -10.07 8.27
C LEU A 4 3.29 -8.85 7.86
N VAL A 5 1.98 -9.02 7.78
CA VAL A 5 1.04 -7.90 7.65
C VAL A 5 0.09 -7.87 8.83
N VAL A 6 -0.10 -6.69 9.40
CA VAL A 6 -1.12 -6.45 10.42
C VAL A 6 -2.04 -5.35 9.94
N GLY A 7 -3.33 -5.62 9.84
CA GLY A 7 -4.29 -4.67 9.28
C GLY A 7 -5.74 -5.14 9.40
N SER A 8 -6.66 -4.32 8.89
CA SER A 8 -8.07 -4.66 8.82
C SER A 8 -8.34 -5.76 7.80
N VAL A 9 -9.28 -6.63 8.15
CA VAL A 9 -9.97 -7.55 7.25
C VAL A 9 -11.46 -7.19 7.34
N ALA A 10 -12.09 -6.89 6.20
CA ALA A 10 -13.37 -6.23 6.16
C ALA A 10 -14.36 -6.88 5.20
N LEU A 11 -15.64 -6.52 5.38
CA LEU A 11 -16.69 -6.67 4.39
C LEU A 11 -17.14 -5.26 3.99
N ASP A 12 -16.70 -4.81 2.82
CA ASP A 12 -16.92 -3.44 2.35
C ASP A 12 -18.18 -3.33 1.48
N THR A 13 -18.83 -2.18 1.52
CA THR A 13 -19.83 -1.79 0.54
C THR A 13 -19.33 -0.55 -0.17
N VAL A 14 -19.14 -0.66 -1.47
CA VAL A 14 -18.53 0.40 -2.29
C VAL A 14 -19.49 0.81 -3.39
N GLU A 15 -19.70 2.12 -3.52
CA GLU A 15 -20.46 2.72 -4.60
C GLU A 15 -19.56 3.67 -5.41
N THR A 16 -19.56 3.50 -6.72
CA THR A 16 -18.81 4.35 -7.66
C THR A 16 -19.73 4.76 -8.81
N PRO A 17 -19.34 5.73 -9.65
CA PRO A 17 -20.06 6.05 -10.88
C PRO A 17 -20.25 4.86 -11.84
N PHE A 18 -19.48 3.79 -11.66
CA PHE A 18 -19.46 2.61 -12.52
C PHE A 18 -20.24 1.41 -11.95
N GLY A 19 -20.79 1.55 -10.74
CA GLY A 19 -21.60 0.51 -10.12
C GLY A 19 -21.47 0.46 -8.60
N ARG A 20 -22.03 -0.61 -8.03
CA ARG A 20 -22.03 -0.86 -6.58
C ARG A 20 -21.74 -2.32 -6.29
N ALA A 21 -21.01 -2.55 -5.20
CA ALA A 21 -20.75 -3.87 -4.66
C ALA A 21 -21.04 -3.84 -3.15
N ASP A 22 -21.91 -4.76 -2.70
CA ASP A 22 -22.34 -4.82 -1.30
C ASP A 22 -21.68 -6.01 -0.58
N ASN A 23 -21.20 -5.79 0.65
CA ASN A 23 -20.63 -6.81 1.53
C ASN A 23 -19.54 -7.67 0.84
N VAL A 24 -18.65 -7.03 0.12
CA VAL A 24 -17.54 -7.67 -0.60
C VAL A 24 -16.27 -7.67 0.25
N LEU A 25 -15.36 -8.61 -0.04
CA LEU A 25 -14.10 -8.73 0.67
C LEU A 25 -13.26 -7.46 0.52
N GLY A 26 -12.74 -6.97 1.62
CA GLY A 26 -11.95 -5.75 1.70
C GLY A 26 -11.04 -5.71 2.92
N GLY A 27 -10.53 -4.51 3.19
CA GLY A 27 -9.59 -4.24 4.28
C GLY A 27 -8.13 -4.33 3.84
N THR A 28 -7.30 -3.50 4.49
CA THR A 28 -5.87 -3.32 4.17
C THR A 28 -5.09 -4.63 4.14
N ALA A 29 -5.28 -5.49 5.16
CA ALA A 29 -4.53 -6.75 5.22
C ALA A 29 -4.94 -7.73 4.10
N MET A 30 -6.18 -7.68 3.63
CA MET A 30 -6.66 -8.52 2.54
C MET A 30 -5.98 -8.15 1.21
N TYR A 31 -6.08 -6.89 0.79
CA TYR A 31 -5.48 -6.42 -0.46
C TYR A 31 -3.96 -6.55 -0.45
N PHE A 32 -3.32 -6.12 0.64
CA PHE A 32 -1.88 -6.28 0.80
C PHE A 32 -1.44 -7.73 0.65
N SER A 33 -2.09 -8.66 1.38
CA SER A 33 -1.71 -10.07 1.38
C SER A 33 -1.82 -10.70 0.01
N LEU A 34 -2.91 -10.44 -0.70
CA LEU A 34 -3.12 -10.97 -2.06
C LEU A 34 -2.07 -10.45 -3.04
N ALA A 35 -1.72 -9.16 -2.96
CA ALA A 35 -0.69 -8.57 -3.80
C ALA A 35 0.71 -9.13 -3.48
N ALA A 36 1.10 -9.15 -2.19
CA ALA A 36 2.40 -9.63 -1.74
C ALA A 36 2.61 -11.12 -2.01
N SER A 37 1.53 -11.94 -1.98
CA SER A 37 1.59 -13.38 -2.23
C SER A 37 2.11 -13.78 -3.61
N LEU A 38 2.13 -12.86 -4.57
CA LEU A 38 2.75 -13.07 -5.87
C LEU A 38 4.28 -13.14 -5.80
N PHE A 39 4.88 -12.66 -4.73
CA PHE A 39 6.34 -12.60 -4.55
C PHE A 39 6.85 -13.46 -3.40
N THR A 40 6.16 -13.44 -2.25
CA THR A 40 6.62 -14.04 -0.99
C THR A 40 5.47 -14.76 -0.27
N ASP A 41 5.78 -15.53 0.76
CA ASP A 41 4.79 -16.05 1.69
C ASP A 41 4.36 -14.93 2.65
N VAL A 42 3.08 -14.91 3.04
CA VAL A 42 2.51 -13.83 3.85
C VAL A 42 1.96 -14.37 5.15
N ASN A 43 2.30 -13.74 6.26
CA ASN A 43 1.79 -14.00 7.59
C ASN A 43 0.75 -12.93 7.94
N LEU A 44 -0.54 -13.27 7.91
CA LEU A 44 -1.62 -12.31 8.13
C LEU A 44 -2.05 -12.29 9.59
N VAL A 45 -2.06 -11.10 10.19
CA VAL A 45 -2.61 -10.83 11.52
C VAL A 45 -3.75 -9.83 11.39
N GLY A 46 -4.91 -10.23 11.89
CA GLY A 46 -6.14 -9.45 11.84
C GLY A 46 -7.23 -10.11 12.67
N VAL A 47 -8.45 -9.61 12.56
CA VAL A 47 -9.64 -10.18 13.22
C VAL A 47 -10.84 -10.18 12.28
N VAL A 48 -11.64 -11.24 12.36
CA VAL A 48 -12.91 -11.38 11.65
C VAL A 48 -13.99 -11.91 12.59
N GLY A 49 -15.25 -11.64 12.25
CA GLY A 49 -16.41 -12.17 12.92
C GLY A 49 -16.79 -13.59 12.45
N GLU A 50 -17.89 -14.08 13.00
CA GLU A 50 -18.45 -15.39 12.62
C GLU A 50 -19.07 -15.37 11.21
N ASP A 51 -19.45 -14.18 10.73
CA ASP A 51 -20.04 -13.92 9.42
C ASP A 51 -19.04 -13.89 8.26
N PHE A 52 -17.73 -13.97 8.55
CA PHE A 52 -16.71 -13.92 7.50
C PHE A 52 -16.72 -15.19 6.66
N PRO A 53 -16.78 -15.07 5.29
CA PRO A 53 -16.97 -16.21 4.41
C PRO A 53 -15.82 -17.24 4.49
N GLY A 54 -16.16 -18.51 4.70
CA GLY A 54 -15.17 -19.60 4.75
C GLY A 54 -14.40 -19.77 3.43
N GLU A 55 -15.06 -19.53 2.29
CA GLU A 55 -14.42 -19.58 0.96
C GLU A 55 -13.31 -18.51 0.82
N ALA A 56 -13.47 -17.35 1.45
CA ALA A 56 -12.43 -16.32 1.46
C ALA A 56 -11.18 -16.81 2.22
N LEU A 57 -11.34 -17.51 3.35
CA LEU A 57 -10.23 -18.07 4.09
C LEU A 57 -9.48 -19.12 3.25
N GLN A 58 -10.21 -19.98 2.55
CA GLN A 58 -9.61 -20.97 1.65
C GLN A 58 -8.83 -20.29 0.52
N THR A 59 -9.39 -19.25 -0.10
CA THR A 59 -8.74 -18.46 -1.16
C THR A 59 -7.40 -17.87 -0.68
N LEU A 60 -7.35 -17.34 0.54
CA LEU A 60 -6.12 -16.81 1.12
C LEU A 60 -5.06 -17.90 1.32
N GLN A 61 -5.47 -19.07 1.85
CA GLN A 61 -4.55 -20.20 2.06
C GLN A 61 -3.98 -20.75 0.75
N GLU A 62 -4.80 -20.86 -0.30
CA GLU A 62 -4.37 -21.26 -1.64
C GLU A 62 -3.32 -20.29 -2.24
N ARG A 63 -3.32 -19.03 -1.80
CA ARG A 63 -2.34 -18.01 -2.17
C ARG A 63 -1.11 -17.98 -1.24
N ARG A 64 -0.90 -19.01 -0.41
CA ARG A 64 0.22 -19.12 0.56
C ARG A 64 0.24 -18.01 1.60
N ILE A 65 -0.97 -17.57 2.02
CA ILE A 65 -1.15 -16.64 3.11
C ILE A 65 -1.45 -17.47 4.35
N ASP A 66 -0.57 -17.40 5.34
CA ASP A 66 -0.75 -18.09 6.62
C ASP A 66 -1.71 -17.28 7.50
N LEU A 67 -2.75 -17.94 8.00
CA LEU A 67 -3.84 -17.33 8.77
C LEU A 67 -3.76 -17.65 10.27
N ALA A 68 -2.65 -18.19 10.78
CA ALA A 68 -2.51 -18.49 12.21
C ALA A 68 -2.64 -17.24 13.10
N GLY A 69 -2.38 -16.05 12.53
CA GLY A 69 -2.58 -14.75 13.19
C GLY A 69 -3.97 -14.16 13.01
N LEU A 70 -4.85 -14.77 12.22
CA LEU A 70 -6.21 -14.27 11.99
C LEU A 70 -7.13 -14.76 13.11
N GLN A 71 -7.52 -13.83 14.00
CA GLN A 71 -8.44 -14.12 15.09
C GLN A 71 -9.87 -14.23 14.54
N ARG A 72 -10.62 -15.26 14.98
CA ARG A 72 -12.06 -15.34 14.75
C ARG A 72 -12.78 -15.13 16.07
N ARG A 73 -13.68 -14.14 16.12
CA ARG A 73 -14.39 -13.75 17.33
C ARG A 73 -15.90 -13.80 17.12
N SER A 74 -16.64 -13.98 18.22
CA SER A 74 -18.11 -13.87 18.18
C SER A 74 -18.51 -12.43 17.90
N GLY A 75 -19.41 -12.26 16.93
CA GLY A 75 -19.88 -10.98 16.41
C GLY A 75 -19.63 -10.85 14.91
N GLU A 76 -19.89 -9.68 14.39
CA GLU A 76 -19.76 -9.36 12.96
C GLU A 76 -18.35 -8.88 12.62
N THR A 77 -17.93 -9.12 11.38
CA THR A 77 -16.70 -8.58 10.80
C THR A 77 -16.78 -7.07 10.63
N PHE A 78 -15.64 -6.38 10.69
CA PHE A 78 -15.53 -4.96 10.37
C PHE A 78 -16.15 -4.64 9.02
N ARG A 79 -16.95 -3.57 8.96
CA ARG A 79 -17.64 -3.11 7.75
C ARG A 79 -17.32 -1.65 7.49
N TRP A 80 -17.07 -1.36 6.23
CA TRP A 80 -16.92 0.01 5.75
C TRP A 80 -17.88 0.23 4.56
N VAL A 81 -18.53 1.38 4.57
CA VAL A 81 -19.40 1.82 3.45
C VAL A 81 -18.81 3.10 2.89
N GLY A 82 -18.41 3.06 1.64
CA GLY A 82 -17.79 4.18 0.96
C GLY A 82 -18.40 4.49 -0.39
N GLN A 83 -18.30 5.75 -0.76
CA GLN A 83 -18.73 6.26 -2.05
C GLN A 83 -17.62 7.06 -2.70
N TYR A 84 -17.43 6.92 -3.99
CA TYR A 84 -16.49 7.69 -4.78
C TYR A 84 -17.21 8.62 -5.75
N ASP A 85 -16.70 9.84 -5.89
CA ASP A 85 -17.12 10.77 -6.93
C ASP A 85 -16.54 10.38 -8.29
N PHE A 86 -16.88 11.14 -9.33
CA PHE A 86 -16.49 10.84 -10.72
C PHE A 86 -14.97 10.81 -10.93
N ASP A 87 -14.20 11.54 -10.14
CA ASP A 87 -12.74 11.56 -10.23
C ASP A 87 -12.05 10.34 -9.59
N MET A 88 -12.80 9.52 -8.84
CA MET A 88 -12.34 8.28 -8.23
C MET A 88 -11.15 8.41 -7.25
N ASN A 89 -10.75 9.63 -6.89
CA ASN A 89 -9.55 9.87 -6.08
C ASN A 89 -9.83 9.94 -4.58
N VAL A 90 -11.04 10.36 -4.20
CA VAL A 90 -11.41 10.56 -2.80
C VAL A 90 -12.57 9.65 -2.42
N ALA A 91 -12.35 8.82 -1.40
CA ALA A 91 -13.40 8.02 -0.80
C ALA A 91 -14.16 8.83 0.25
N HIS A 92 -15.48 8.94 0.08
CA HIS A 92 -16.37 9.48 1.09
C HIS A 92 -16.89 8.33 1.97
N THR A 93 -16.46 8.31 3.23
CA THR A 93 -16.96 7.33 4.19
C THR A 93 -18.41 7.68 4.55
N LEU A 94 -19.34 6.77 4.27
CA LEU A 94 -20.75 6.91 4.61
C LEU A 94 -21.09 6.23 5.93
N ASP A 95 -20.48 5.08 6.23
CA ASP A 95 -20.65 4.36 7.48
C ASP A 95 -19.40 3.54 7.81
N THR A 96 -19.16 3.33 9.10
CA THR A 96 -18.08 2.49 9.63
C THR A 96 -18.57 1.73 10.85
N GLN A 97 -18.63 0.41 10.74
CA GLN A 97 -19.00 -0.49 11.82
C GLN A 97 -17.77 -1.30 12.25
N LEU A 98 -17.17 -0.89 13.36
CA LEU A 98 -15.93 -1.53 13.84
C LEU A 98 -16.18 -2.98 14.27
N ASN A 99 -17.33 -3.31 14.87
CA ASN A 99 -17.72 -4.67 15.26
C ASN A 99 -16.58 -5.36 16.05
N VAL A 100 -16.18 -6.58 15.67
CA VAL A 100 -15.08 -7.30 16.36
C VAL A 100 -13.74 -6.58 16.29
N PHE A 101 -13.56 -5.65 15.36
CA PHE A 101 -12.33 -4.86 15.21
C PHE A 101 -12.18 -3.79 16.31
N GLU A 102 -13.27 -3.31 16.92
CA GLU A 102 -13.25 -2.31 18.00
C GLU A 102 -12.38 -2.74 19.20
N THR A 103 -12.41 -4.04 19.51
CA THR A 103 -11.64 -4.62 20.62
C THR A 103 -10.43 -5.43 20.16
N PHE A 104 -10.01 -5.24 18.90
CA PHE A 104 -8.87 -5.96 18.37
C PHE A 104 -7.57 -5.51 18.99
N HIS A 105 -6.80 -6.48 19.50
CA HIS A 105 -5.41 -6.31 19.89
C HIS A 105 -4.58 -7.35 19.11
N PRO A 106 -3.57 -6.90 18.35
CA PRO A 106 -2.75 -7.78 17.56
C PRO A 106 -1.90 -8.70 18.44
N THR A 107 -2.10 -10.00 18.31
CA THR A 107 -1.26 -11.01 18.93
C THR A 107 -0.46 -11.69 17.83
N ILE A 108 0.85 -11.49 17.85
CA ILE A 108 1.74 -12.05 16.83
C ILE A 108 2.10 -13.49 17.23
N PRO A 109 1.71 -14.52 16.45
CA PRO A 109 2.14 -15.90 16.68
C PRO A 109 3.66 -16.00 16.76
N ASP A 110 4.19 -16.90 17.61
CA ASP A 110 5.63 -16.98 17.86
C ASP A 110 6.45 -17.15 16.56
N HIS A 111 5.97 -18.00 15.64
CA HIS A 111 6.64 -18.23 14.36
C HIS A 111 6.51 -17.09 13.35
N TYR A 112 5.72 -16.02 13.63
CA TYR A 112 5.67 -14.80 12.83
C TYR A 112 6.61 -13.72 13.35
N ARG A 113 7.06 -13.80 14.61
CA ARG A 113 7.87 -12.75 15.26
C ARG A 113 9.21 -12.50 14.57
N ASP A 114 9.74 -13.53 13.92
CA ASP A 114 10.98 -13.47 13.15
C ASP A 114 10.76 -13.16 11.66
N SER A 115 9.57 -12.64 11.28
CA SER A 115 9.32 -12.20 9.90
C SER A 115 10.33 -11.15 9.49
N ARG A 116 10.91 -11.35 8.32
CA ARG A 116 11.97 -10.49 7.79
C ARG A 116 11.44 -9.10 7.44
N PHE A 117 10.24 -9.06 6.89
CA PHE A 117 9.53 -7.84 6.52
C PHE A 117 8.24 -7.69 7.34
N VAL A 118 7.93 -6.45 7.73
CA VAL A 118 6.72 -6.13 8.48
C VAL A 118 6.00 -4.98 7.79
N PHE A 119 4.72 -5.16 7.51
CA PHE A 119 3.84 -4.10 7.06
C PHE A 119 2.80 -3.78 8.12
N LEU A 120 2.83 -2.54 8.58
CA LEU A 120 1.86 -1.97 9.50
C LEU A 120 0.77 -1.30 8.68
N GLY A 121 -0.32 -2.04 8.44
CA GLY A 121 -1.45 -1.55 7.68
C GLY A 121 -2.23 -0.47 8.43
N ASN A 122 -3.24 0.06 7.76
CA ASN A 122 -4.08 1.13 8.26
C ASN A 122 -4.93 0.68 9.46
N ILE A 123 -4.38 0.74 10.66
CA ILE A 123 -5.00 0.51 11.97
C ILE A 123 -4.59 1.62 12.94
N HIS A 124 -5.20 1.67 14.13
CA HIS A 124 -4.84 2.67 15.14
C HIS A 124 -3.34 2.65 15.44
N PRO A 125 -2.63 3.80 15.45
CA PRO A 125 -1.17 3.84 15.66
C PRO A 125 -0.69 3.16 16.95
N SER A 126 -1.48 3.18 18.03
CA SER A 126 -1.12 2.43 19.25
C SER A 126 -1.02 0.92 19.01
N LEU A 127 -1.89 0.35 18.17
CA LEU A 127 -1.83 -1.06 17.80
C LEU A 127 -0.62 -1.36 16.92
N GLN A 128 -0.23 -0.43 16.03
CA GLN A 128 1.02 -0.54 15.26
C GLN A 128 2.24 -0.55 16.18
N LEU A 129 2.24 0.25 17.26
CA LEU A 129 3.28 0.22 18.29
C LEU A 129 3.30 -1.12 19.08
N GLU A 130 2.14 -1.69 19.36
CA GLU A 130 2.02 -3.04 19.97
C GLU A 130 2.63 -4.12 19.07
N VAL A 131 2.43 -4.05 17.75
CA VAL A 131 3.07 -4.95 16.79
C VAL A 131 4.58 -4.82 16.82
N LEU A 132 5.09 -3.58 16.76
CA LEU A 132 6.54 -3.30 16.81
C LEU A 132 7.21 -3.78 18.10
N ALA A 133 6.47 -3.91 19.20
CA ALA A 133 6.97 -4.44 20.45
C ALA A 133 7.05 -5.99 20.48
N GLN A 134 6.36 -6.67 19.55
CA GLN A 134 6.28 -8.13 19.50
C GLN A 134 7.19 -8.78 18.47
N VAL A 135 7.61 -8.02 17.43
CA VAL A 135 8.48 -8.54 16.37
C VAL A 135 9.95 -8.47 16.73
N THR A 136 10.76 -9.41 16.22
CA THR A 136 12.17 -9.56 16.56
C THR A 136 13.04 -9.14 15.39
N LYS A 137 13.58 -7.92 15.45
CA LYS A 137 14.57 -7.37 14.51
C LYS A 137 14.25 -7.60 13.02
N PRO A 138 13.10 -7.13 12.53
CA PRO A 138 12.81 -7.18 11.10
C PRO A 138 13.88 -6.42 10.32
N GLU A 139 14.16 -6.86 9.10
CA GLU A 139 15.10 -6.20 8.19
C GLU A 139 14.49 -4.91 7.61
N PHE A 140 13.17 -4.91 7.42
CA PHE A 140 12.44 -3.79 6.86
C PHE A 140 11.04 -3.68 7.43
N VAL A 141 10.65 -2.48 7.85
CA VAL A 141 9.31 -2.17 8.34
C VAL A 141 8.73 -1.05 7.50
N ALA A 142 7.56 -1.26 6.92
CA ALA A 142 6.80 -0.23 6.23
C ALA A 142 5.49 0.07 6.96
N LEU A 143 5.08 1.32 6.91
CA LEU A 143 3.86 1.87 7.52
C LEU A 143 2.93 2.41 6.43
N ASP A 144 1.64 2.12 6.54
CA ASP A 144 0.55 2.88 5.90
C ASP A 144 -0.31 3.56 6.95
N THR A 145 -0.99 4.63 6.57
CA THR A 145 -1.87 5.42 7.45
C THR A 145 -3.06 5.98 6.68
N MET A 146 -3.89 6.75 7.35
CA MET A 146 -4.98 7.52 6.73
C MET A 146 -5.24 8.81 7.50
N ASN A 147 -5.98 9.72 6.88
CA ASN A 147 -6.35 11.02 7.43
C ASN A 147 -7.02 10.94 8.82
N PHE A 148 -7.81 9.89 9.10
CA PHE A 148 -8.45 9.72 10.41
C PHE A 148 -7.42 9.62 11.55
N TRP A 149 -6.31 8.92 11.33
CA TRP A 149 -5.23 8.82 12.32
C TRP A 149 -4.33 10.06 12.33
N ILE A 150 -4.17 10.72 11.19
CA ILE A 150 -3.42 11.97 11.08
C ILE A 150 -4.07 13.06 11.93
N SER A 151 -5.40 13.17 11.87
CA SER A 151 -6.13 14.15 12.66
C SER A 151 -6.42 13.69 14.10
N GLY A 152 -6.64 12.37 14.34
CA GLY A 152 -7.11 11.85 15.64
C GLY A 152 -6.02 11.29 16.55
N ALA A 153 -4.85 10.88 16.03
CA ALA A 153 -3.78 10.19 16.77
C ALA A 153 -2.38 10.57 16.26
N LYS A 154 -2.17 11.87 15.93
CA LYS A 154 -0.92 12.37 15.29
C LYS A 154 0.33 12.06 16.11
N ASP A 155 0.26 12.16 17.43
CA ASP A 155 1.40 11.94 18.31
C ASP A 155 1.85 10.47 18.31
N GLU A 156 0.90 9.53 18.39
CA GLU A 156 1.18 8.10 18.30
C GLU A 156 1.66 7.73 16.91
N LEU A 157 1.05 8.28 15.86
CA LEU A 157 1.49 8.07 14.48
C LEU A 157 2.92 8.55 14.27
N THR A 158 3.29 9.69 14.84
CA THR A 158 4.68 10.20 14.82
C THR A 158 5.64 9.24 15.52
N GLN A 159 5.22 8.61 16.62
CA GLN A 159 6.03 7.61 17.32
C GLN A 159 6.23 6.36 16.46
N VAL A 160 5.22 5.92 15.70
CA VAL A 160 5.35 4.80 14.75
C VAL A 160 6.31 5.19 13.63
N MET A 161 6.12 6.36 13.01
CA MET A 161 6.98 6.85 11.92
C MET A 161 8.47 6.84 12.29
N ARG A 162 8.80 7.20 13.52
CA ARG A 162 10.19 7.18 14.02
C ARG A 162 10.82 5.78 14.15
N ARG A 163 10.02 4.72 14.01
CA ARG A 163 10.42 3.33 14.25
C ARG A 163 10.34 2.45 13.01
N VAL A 164 10.01 3.02 11.86
CA VAL A 164 9.86 2.30 10.60
C VAL A 164 10.90 2.74 9.58
N ASP A 165 11.18 1.90 8.59
CA ASP A 165 12.11 2.19 7.50
C ASP A 165 11.44 2.97 6.36
N ALA A 166 10.14 2.72 6.12
CA ALA A 166 9.40 3.37 5.06
C ALA A 166 8.01 3.82 5.51
N VAL A 167 7.60 4.99 5.05
CA VAL A 167 6.21 5.48 5.15
C VAL A 167 5.61 5.49 3.74
N ILE A 168 4.50 4.76 3.56
CA ILE A 168 3.73 4.72 2.32
C ILE A 168 2.48 5.56 2.55
N ILE A 169 2.36 6.69 1.88
CA ILE A 169 1.35 7.71 2.19
C ILE A 169 0.83 8.34 0.91
N ASN A 170 -0.42 8.82 0.88
CA ASN A 170 -0.93 9.54 -0.27
C ASN A 170 -0.68 11.06 -0.21
N GLU A 171 -0.93 11.75 -1.33
CA GLU A 171 -0.65 13.19 -1.45
C GLU A 171 -1.50 14.05 -0.51
N GLY A 172 -2.76 13.68 -0.26
CA GLY A 172 -3.62 14.39 0.68
C GLY A 172 -3.15 14.20 2.13
N GLU A 173 -2.85 12.96 2.49
CA GLU A 173 -2.40 12.58 3.84
C GLU A 173 -1.05 13.23 4.21
N ILE A 174 -0.08 13.25 3.28
CA ILE A 174 1.23 13.85 3.57
C ILE A 174 1.12 15.35 3.80
N ARG A 175 0.28 16.04 3.00
CA ARG A 175 0.01 17.47 3.18
C ARG A 175 -0.70 17.77 4.51
N GLU A 176 -1.69 16.96 4.86
CA GLU A 176 -2.42 17.09 6.12
C GLU A 176 -1.49 16.86 7.32
N TYR A 177 -0.66 15.79 7.28
CA TYR A 177 0.24 15.48 8.36
C TYR A 177 1.31 16.55 8.60
N THR A 178 1.92 17.04 7.52
CA THR A 178 3.05 18.00 7.59
C THR A 178 2.61 19.46 7.57
N GLU A 179 1.35 19.74 7.22
CA GLU A 179 0.82 21.08 6.99
C GLU A 179 1.62 21.84 5.89
N GLU A 180 2.24 21.09 4.98
CA GLU A 180 3.11 21.60 3.93
C GLU A 180 2.48 21.39 2.54
N TYR A 181 2.43 22.46 1.75
CA TYR A 181 1.86 22.42 0.40
C TYR A 181 2.79 21.71 -0.60
N ASN A 182 4.10 21.97 -0.50
CA ASN A 182 5.07 21.39 -1.41
C ASN A 182 5.38 19.95 -1.01
N VAL A 183 5.00 18.98 -1.84
CA VAL A 183 5.18 17.54 -1.52
C VAL A 183 6.64 17.12 -1.36
N LEU A 184 7.60 17.86 -1.94
CA LEU A 184 9.03 17.58 -1.75
C LEU A 184 9.46 17.96 -0.33
N GLU A 185 9.01 19.12 0.15
CA GLU A 185 9.25 19.56 1.53
C GLU A 185 8.49 18.68 2.52
N ALA A 186 7.24 18.31 2.23
CA ALA A 186 6.46 17.40 3.03
C ALA A 186 7.16 16.04 3.20
N ALA A 187 7.69 15.47 2.12
CA ALA A 187 8.45 14.23 2.18
C ALA A 187 9.73 14.36 3.01
N ARG A 188 10.44 15.48 2.90
CA ARG A 188 11.63 15.78 3.71
C ARG A 188 11.30 15.83 5.19
N HIS A 189 10.19 16.49 5.59
CA HIS A 189 9.75 16.53 6.98
C HIS A 189 9.50 15.12 7.55
N ILE A 190 8.93 14.18 6.77
CA ILE A 190 8.77 12.79 7.22
C ILE A 190 10.12 12.09 7.33
N LEU A 191 11.03 12.25 6.35
CA LEU A 191 12.37 11.66 6.41
C LEU A 191 13.16 12.13 7.64
N GLU A 192 13.00 13.39 8.04
CA GLU A 192 13.63 13.96 9.24
C GLU A 192 13.13 13.32 10.56
N LEU A 193 11.96 12.67 10.56
CA LEU A 193 11.47 11.92 11.73
C LEU A 193 12.24 10.62 11.96
N GLY A 194 12.84 10.01 10.90
CA GLY A 194 13.63 8.78 11.02
C GLY A 194 13.50 7.78 9.89
N PRO A 195 12.37 7.69 9.14
CA PRO A 195 12.26 6.78 8.01
C PRO A 195 13.35 7.03 6.97
N ARG A 196 13.84 5.96 6.34
CA ARG A 196 14.80 6.08 5.22
C ARG A 196 14.11 6.37 3.90
N TYR A 197 12.84 5.97 3.79
CA TYR A 197 12.06 6.04 2.57
C TYR A 197 10.70 6.66 2.82
N VAL A 198 10.28 7.53 1.91
CA VAL A 198 8.87 7.93 1.77
C VAL A 198 8.40 7.53 0.39
N VAL A 199 7.30 6.78 0.33
CA VAL A 199 6.62 6.40 -0.91
C VAL A 199 5.33 7.17 -0.99
N LEU A 200 5.31 8.22 -1.80
CA LEU A 200 4.19 9.11 -2.00
C LEU A 200 3.28 8.57 -3.12
N LYS A 201 2.11 8.07 -2.76
CA LYS A 201 1.07 7.60 -3.70
C LYS A 201 0.30 8.82 -4.24
N ARG A 202 0.05 8.86 -5.55
CA ARG A 202 -0.60 10.00 -6.23
C ARG A 202 -1.73 9.56 -7.16
N GLY A 203 -2.40 8.47 -6.83
CA GLY A 203 -3.50 7.92 -7.62
C GLY A 203 -3.12 7.69 -9.09
N GLU A 204 -3.86 8.26 -10.00
CA GLU A 204 -3.64 8.15 -11.46
C GLU A 204 -2.31 8.76 -11.94
N TYR A 205 -1.68 9.62 -11.14
CA TYR A 205 -0.37 10.20 -11.44
C TYR A 205 0.81 9.31 -11.02
N GLY A 206 0.55 8.14 -10.39
CA GLY A 206 1.57 7.18 -10.01
C GLY A 206 2.14 7.37 -8.62
N ALA A 207 3.44 7.22 -8.45
CA ALA A 207 4.09 7.32 -7.15
C ALA A 207 5.50 7.93 -7.23
N ILE A 208 5.93 8.55 -6.14
CA ILE A 208 7.27 9.10 -5.98
C ILE A 208 7.93 8.44 -4.77
N LEU A 209 9.13 7.93 -4.97
CA LEU A 209 10.01 7.41 -3.92
C LEU A 209 11.05 8.47 -3.56
N PHE A 210 11.16 8.77 -2.28
CA PHE A 210 12.18 9.62 -1.70
C PHE A 210 13.14 8.78 -0.84
N GLU A 211 14.45 8.94 -1.05
CA GLU A 211 15.54 8.33 -0.28
C GLU A 211 16.62 9.38 -0.04
N GLY A 212 16.54 10.11 1.07
CA GLY A 212 17.36 11.30 1.28
C GLY A 212 17.16 12.31 0.14
N ASP A 213 18.23 12.69 -0.55
CA ASP A 213 18.19 13.62 -1.71
C ASP A 213 17.84 12.92 -3.04
N ARG A 214 17.70 11.60 -3.03
CA ARG A 214 17.35 10.84 -4.23
C ARG A 214 15.85 10.80 -4.40
N ILE A 215 15.40 11.03 -5.63
CA ILE A 215 13.98 10.99 -6.01
C ILE A 215 13.84 10.06 -7.22
N PHE A 216 12.85 9.18 -7.15
CA PHE A 216 12.41 8.39 -8.29
C PHE A 216 10.91 8.51 -8.46
N ALA A 217 10.45 8.87 -9.65
CA ALA A 217 9.03 8.96 -9.99
C ALA A 217 8.68 7.90 -11.04
N ALA A 218 7.58 7.20 -10.81
CA ALA A 218 6.99 6.30 -11.79
C ALA A 218 5.52 6.70 -12.00
N PRO A 219 5.01 6.75 -13.24
CA PRO A 219 3.60 6.96 -13.49
C PRO A 219 2.78 5.75 -13.04
N ALA A 220 1.47 5.94 -12.92
CA ALA A 220 0.56 4.82 -12.78
C ALA A 220 0.59 3.97 -14.06
N PHE A 221 0.32 2.66 -13.92
CA PHE A 221 0.11 1.81 -15.09
C PHE A 221 -1.20 2.25 -15.79
N PRO A 222 -1.17 2.59 -17.08
CA PRO A 222 -2.36 3.03 -17.79
C PRO A 222 -3.35 1.86 -17.97
N THR A 223 -4.56 2.03 -17.47
CA THR A 223 -5.66 1.09 -17.66
C THR A 223 -6.88 1.78 -18.23
N TRP A 224 -7.64 1.08 -19.06
CA TRP A 224 -8.85 1.60 -19.70
C TRP A 224 -10.10 1.43 -18.83
N ASP A 225 -10.11 0.40 -17.99
CA ASP A 225 -11.25 0.02 -17.16
C ASP A 225 -10.95 0.34 -15.69
N VAL A 226 -11.33 1.52 -15.23
CA VAL A 226 -11.32 1.86 -13.81
C VAL A 226 -12.74 1.76 -13.28
N ARG A 227 -12.96 0.89 -12.28
CA ARG A 227 -14.28 0.62 -11.69
C ARG A 227 -14.37 0.93 -10.22
N ASP A 228 -13.30 0.62 -9.47
CA ASP A 228 -13.25 0.77 -8.02
C ASP A 228 -11.79 0.99 -7.59
N THR A 229 -11.50 2.10 -6.93
CA THR A 229 -10.15 2.42 -6.45
C THR A 229 -9.88 1.96 -5.01
N THR A 230 -10.87 1.33 -4.37
CA THR A 230 -10.73 0.77 -3.01
C THR A 230 -9.64 -0.29 -2.99
N GLY A 231 -8.73 -0.18 -2.03
CA GLY A 231 -7.63 -1.14 -1.86
C GLY A 231 -6.49 -1.01 -2.87
N ALA A 232 -6.54 -0.05 -3.82
CA ALA A 232 -5.44 0.17 -4.75
C ALA A 232 -4.14 0.56 -4.01
N GLY A 233 -4.24 1.40 -2.98
CA GLY A 233 -3.11 1.78 -2.12
C GLY A 233 -2.52 0.60 -1.35
N ASP A 234 -3.38 -0.28 -0.83
CA ASP A 234 -2.97 -1.48 -0.10
C ASP A 234 -2.32 -2.51 -1.03
N SER A 235 -2.88 -2.68 -2.23
CA SER A 235 -2.30 -3.53 -3.28
C SER A 235 -0.95 -3.00 -3.78
N PHE A 236 -0.82 -1.68 -3.90
CA PHE A 236 0.47 -1.03 -4.16
C PHE A 236 1.47 -1.38 -3.08
N ALA A 237 1.10 -1.20 -1.80
CA ALA A 237 1.96 -1.51 -0.66
C ALA A 237 2.36 -3.00 -0.63
N GLY A 238 1.41 -3.90 -0.90
CA GLY A 238 1.67 -5.34 -1.00
C GLY A 238 2.64 -5.69 -2.12
N GLY A 239 2.51 -5.05 -3.28
CA GLY A 239 3.45 -5.19 -4.40
C GLY A 239 4.84 -4.65 -4.08
N PHE A 240 4.90 -3.48 -3.48
CA PHE A 240 6.14 -2.82 -3.08
C PHE A 240 6.91 -3.66 -2.04
N VAL A 241 6.29 -3.98 -0.91
CA VAL A 241 6.93 -4.73 0.18
C VAL A 241 7.19 -6.19 -0.23
N GLY A 242 6.24 -6.84 -0.88
CA GLY A 242 6.37 -8.24 -1.31
C GLY A 242 7.50 -8.42 -2.33
N TYR A 243 7.66 -7.50 -3.28
CA TYR A 243 8.79 -7.53 -4.20
C TYR A 243 10.12 -7.34 -3.48
N LEU A 244 10.22 -6.38 -2.55
CA LEU A 244 11.44 -6.16 -1.76
C LEU A 244 11.81 -7.40 -0.95
N ASP A 245 10.84 -8.09 -0.32
CA ASP A 245 11.12 -9.34 0.41
C ASP A 245 11.63 -10.46 -0.50
N SER A 246 11.27 -10.46 -1.78
CA SER A 246 11.79 -11.41 -2.77
C SER A 246 13.22 -11.09 -3.26
N CYS A 247 13.72 -9.89 -2.99
CA CYS A 247 15.05 -9.46 -3.42
C CYS A 247 16.15 -10.03 -2.52
N GLN A 248 17.33 -10.28 -3.12
CA GLN A 248 18.53 -10.68 -2.39
C GLN A 248 19.24 -9.48 -1.71
N SER A 249 19.07 -8.28 -2.25
CA SER A 249 19.62 -7.03 -1.73
C SER A 249 18.61 -5.92 -1.78
N LEU A 250 18.64 -5.03 -0.79
CA LEU A 250 17.81 -3.83 -0.71
C LEU A 250 18.63 -2.61 -1.17
N ASP A 251 18.88 -2.54 -2.46
CA ASP A 251 19.57 -1.41 -3.08
C ASP A 251 18.57 -0.44 -3.75
N HIS A 252 19.06 0.69 -4.22
CA HIS A 252 18.24 1.71 -4.87
C HIS A 252 17.48 1.17 -6.10
N ALA A 253 18.06 0.24 -6.86
CA ALA A 253 17.40 -0.35 -8.02
C ALA A 253 16.22 -1.24 -7.61
N SER A 254 16.37 -2.01 -6.52
CA SER A 254 15.30 -2.83 -5.95
C SER A 254 14.11 -1.98 -5.51
N PHE A 255 14.35 -0.85 -4.84
CA PHE A 255 13.30 0.08 -4.42
C PHE A 255 12.56 0.73 -5.61
N ARG A 256 13.29 1.11 -6.67
CA ARG A 256 12.67 1.63 -7.89
C ARG A 256 11.77 0.59 -8.56
N SER A 257 12.26 -0.65 -8.69
CA SER A 257 11.47 -1.75 -9.22
C SER A 257 10.24 -2.05 -8.35
N ALA A 258 10.39 -1.96 -7.03
CA ALA A 258 9.28 -2.15 -6.08
C ALA A 258 8.14 -1.14 -6.30
N VAL A 259 8.47 0.15 -6.54
CA VAL A 259 7.47 1.17 -6.90
C VAL A 259 6.71 0.81 -8.17
N VAL A 260 7.43 0.35 -9.20
CA VAL A 260 6.81 -0.07 -10.47
C VAL A 260 5.90 -1.28 -10.27
N TYR A 261 6.34 -2.31 -9.53
CA TYR A 261 5.50 -3.48 -9.22
C TYR A 261 4.28 -3.10 -8.38
N GLY A 262 4.41 -2.17 -7.42
CA GLY A 262 3.29 -1.61 -6.68
C GLY A 262 2.27 -0.95 -7.60
N SER A 263 2.70 -0.08 -8.53
CA SER A 263 1.83 0.54 -9.54
C SER A 263 1.12 -0.50 -10.42
N CYS A 264 1.84 -1.53 -10.87
CA CYS A 264 1.24 -2.60 -11.67
C CYS A 264 0.17 -3.38 -10.89
N LEU A 265 0.38 -3.67 -9.61
CA LEU A 265 -0.61 -4.38 -8.79
C LEU A 265 -1.82 -3.52 -8.46
N ALA A 266 -1.62 -2.24 -8.14
CA ALA A 266 -2.73 -1.30 -7.97
C ALA A 266 -3.61 -1.24 -9.22
N SER A 267 -3.02 -1.30 -10.43
CA SER A 267 -3.78 -1.28 -11.69
C SER A 267 -4.68 -2.51 -11.90
N PHE A 268 -4.31 -3.70 -11.39
CA PHE A 268 -5.22 -4.84 -11.39
C PHE A 268 -6.40 -4.63 -10.43
N THR A 269 -6.15 -4.02 -9.27
CA THR A 269 -7.19 -3.78 -8.27
C THR A 269 -8.27 -2.85 -8.82
N VAL A 270 -7.91 -1.76 -9.48
CA VAL A 270 -8.88 -0.75 -9.95
C VAL A 270 -9.77 -1.22 -11.10
N GLU A 271 -9.44 -2.32 -11.77
CA GLU A 271 -10.19 -2.84 -12.94
C GLU A 271 -11.49 -3.57 -12.58
N ASP A 272 -11.72 -3.87 -11.29
CA ASP A 272 -12.94 -4.57 -10.84
C ASP A 272 -13.22 -4.21 -9.37
N PHE A 273 -14.43 -4.48 -8.91
CA PHE A 273 -14.80 -4.28 -7.51
C PHE A 273 -14.14 -5.29 -6.58
N SER A 274 -13.77 -4.83 -5.36
CA SER A 274 -13.20 -5.70 -4.34
C SER A 274 -11.88 -6.34 -4.83
N ILE A 275 -11.58 -7.52 -4.35
CA ILE A 275 -10.37 -8.27 -4.70
C ILE A 275 -10.41 -8.92 -6.10
N ARG A 276 -11.51 -8.80 -6.85
CA ARG A 276 -11.72 -9.56 -8.10
C ARG A 276 -10.70 -9.24 -9.18
N GLY A 277 -10.35 -7.95 -9.34
CA GLY A 277 -9.31 -7.53 -10.28
C GLY A 277 -7.94 -8.10 -9.88
N LEU A 278 -7.58 -7.97 -8.61
CA LEU A 278 -6.32 -8.46 -8.06
C LEU A 278 -6.20 -10.00 -8.15
N MET A 279 -7.31 -10.72 -8.00
CA MET A 279 -7.35 -12.19 -8.15
C MET A 279 -7.01 -12.67 -9.57
N LYS A 280 -7.19 -11.83 -10.60
CA LYS A 280 -6.80 -12.11 -11.99
C LYS A 280 -5.28 -11.96 -12.21
N ALA A 281 -4.58 -11.31 -11.29
CA ALA A 281 -3.15 -11.12 -11.39
C ALA A 281 -2.38 -12.44 -11.23
N SER A 282 -1.44 -12.66 -12.13
CA SER A 282 -0.47 -13.76 -12.12
C SER A 282 0.95 -13.19 -12.22
N ARG A 283 1.96 -13.98 -11.86
CA ARG A 283 3.37 -13.56 -12.04
C ARG A 283 3.68 -13.19 -13.48
N GLN A 284 3.07 -13.89 -14.45
CA GLN A 284 3.28 -13.59 -15.87
C GLN A 284 2.63 -12.27 -16.25
N SER A 285 1.32 -12.08 -16.01
CA SER A 285 0.62 -10.83 -16.35
C SER A 285 1.19 -9.62 -15.62
N LEU A 286 1.66 -9.80 -14.39
CA LEU A 286 2.35 -8.75 -13.64
C LEU A 286 3.69 -8.36 -14.29
N ARG A 287 4.48 -9.35 -14.73
CA ARG A 287 5.73 -9.11 -15.47
C ARG A 287 5.46 -8.38 -16.79
N ASP A 288 4.40 -8.78 -17.49
CA ASP A 288 4.02 -8.15 -18.77
C ASP A 288 3.64 -6.67 -18.54
N ARG A 289 2.87 -6.34 -17.48
CA ARG A 289 2.59 -4.94 -17.11
C ARG A 289 3.86 -4.18 -16.72
N TYR A 290 4.76 -4.81 -15.97
CA TYR A 290 6.04 -4.18 -15.61
C TYR A 290 6.84 -3.79 -16.86
N LEU A 291 7.01 -4.73 -17.81
CA LEU A 291 7.76 -4.50 -19.04
C LEU A 291 7.07 -3.45 -19.92
N HIS A 292 5.73 -3.48 -20.01
CA HIS A 292 4.98 -2.48 -20.75
C HIS A 292 5.14 -1.08 -20.12
N LEU A 293 5.05 -0.95 -18.78
CA LEU A 293 5.28 0.33 -18.12
C LEU A 293 6.69 0.85 -18.33
N ALA A 294 7.69 -0.03 -18.28
CA ALA A 294 9.08 0.32 -18.57
C ALA A 294 9.27 0.83 -20.00
N ASP A 295 8.60 0.20 -20.98
CA ASP A 295 8.64 0.59 -22.38
C ASP A 295 8.02 1.98 -22.62
N ILE A 296 6.80 2.22 -22.13
CA ILE A 296 6.10 3.50 -22.33
C ILE A 296 6.71 4.67 -21.56
N THR A 297 7.57 4.40 -20.58
CA THR A 297 8.28 5.43 -19.80
C THR A 297 9.72 5.61 -20.22
N HIS A 298 10.17 4.85 -21.24
CA HIS A 298 11.54 4.96 -21.74
C HIS A 298 11.76 6.31 -22.42
N ILE A 299 12.78 7.02 -21.98
CA ILE A 299 13.23 8.27 -22.58
C ILE A 299 14.61 8.01 -23.19
N GLU A 300 14.71 8.16 -24.50
CA GLU A 300 15.99 8.03 -25.20
C GLU A 300 16.94 9.15 -24.76
N ALA A 301 18.23 8.83 -24.72
CA ALA A 301 19.23 9.85 -24.45
C ALA A 301 19.14 10.95 -25.50
N PRO A 302 19.12 12.22 -25.10
CA PRO A 302 19.04 13.32 -26.07
C PRO A 302 20.24 13.29 -26.98
N SER A 303 20.03 13.56 -28.29
CA SER A 303 21.14 13.90 -29.18
C SER A 303 21.89 15.11 -28.64
N PRO A 304 23.23 15.19 -28.81
CA PRO A 304 23.98 16.36 -28.38
C PRO A 304 23.31 17.62 -28.95
N ILE A 305 23.00 18.57 -28.07
CA ILE A 305 22.52 19.88 -28.50
C ILE A 305 23.69 20.48 -29.29
N GLN A 306 23.53 20.68 -30.60
CA GLN A 306 24.48 21.45 -31.37
C GLN A 306 24.43 22.87 -30.80
N GLU A 307 25.52 23.34 -30.23
CA GLU A 307 25.72 24.75 -29.94
C GLU A 307 25.50 25.50 -31.28
N ARG A 308 24.39 26.17 -31.40
CA ARG A 308 24.26 27.21 -32.46
C ARG A 308 25.29 28.24 -32.08
N ASP A 309 26.27 28.44 -32.92
CA ASP A 309 27.14 29.60 -32.85
C ASP A 309 26.23 30.79 -32.64
N LEU A 310 26.24 31.36 -31.46
CA LEU A 310 25.71 32.68 -31.22
C LEU A 310 26.63 33.61 -31.99
N VAL A 311 26.33 33.76 -33.28
CA VAL A 311 26.94 34.81 -34.10
C VAL A 311 26.66 36.06 -33.36
N SER A 312 27.70 36.62 -32.78
CA SER A 312 27.73 37.95 -32.22
C SER A 312 27.30 38.91 -33.32
N GLU A 313 26.01 39.32 -33.31
CA GLU A 313 25.61 40.52 -33.98
C GLU A 313 26.22 41.68 -33.18
N GLY A 314 27.44 42.03 -33.56
CA GLY A 314 28.06 43.30 -33.20
C GLY A 314 27.38 44.41 -33.99
N VAL A 315 26.80 45.35 -33.28
CA VAL A 315 26.73 46.76 -33.64
C VAL A 315 26.98 47.59 -32.39
#